data_13029996ccfb71e85d2da91c4957ebbe
#
_entry.id   13029996ccfb71e85d2da91c4957ebbe
#
_cell.length_a   1.000
_cell.length_b   1.000
_cell.length_c   1.000
_cell.angle_alpha   90.00
_cell.angle_beta   90.00
_cell.angle_gamma   90.00
#
_symmetry.space_group_name_H-M   'P 1'
#
loop_
_entity.id
_entity.type
_entity.pdbx_description
1 polymer ?
#
loop_
_entity_poly.entity_id
_entity_poly.type
_entity_poly.pdbx_seq_one_letter_code
_entity_poly.pdbx_strand_id
1 'polypeptide(L)'
;MNVNLLQFADDTVFVCESNVQNIKAILRCFELSSGLRVNFHKRKIGAIGVDSYEVKMYSEILHYGLMDIPFTYLGLPIGGNQSRRSLWKPVISKIRKKLSVWKGRNLSFAGRVFLIKFVTNVIPLFFLSFFKAPVGVCKEITKLQRKFLWGWGAEGRKIVWTSWENIFKAKEEGDLGIRSIDLFNKALLEKWLWRMGSSKNGLWKDVLESSTDFGGRQIHLH
;
A
#
# COMPACT_ATOMS: atom_id res chain seq x y z
N MET A 1 -17.87 17.92 -18.59
CA MET A 1 -16.47 17.55 -18.37
C MET A 1 -16.30 17.26 -16.89
N ASN A 2 -16.03 16.01 -16.53
CA ASN A 2 -15.79 15.62 -15.14
C ASN A 2 -14.30 15.62 -14.89
N VAL A 3 -13.83 16.59 -14.09
CA VAL A 3 -12.47 16.59 -13.55
C VAL A 3 -12.56 16.14 -12.10
N ASN A 4 -12.01 15.00 -11.79
CA ASN A 4 -11.92 14.52 -10.42
C ASN A 4 -10.60 15.01 -9.82
N LEU A 5 -10.68 15.67 -8.68
CA LEU A 5 -9.56 16.21 -7.95
C LEU A 5 -9.34 15.40 -6.67
N LEU A 6 -8.16 14.84 -6.53
CA LEU A 6 -7.69 14.24 -5.28
C LEU A 6 -6.60 15.15 -4.70
N GLN A 7 -6.85 15.73 -3.54
CA GLN A 7 -5.91 16.61 -2.87
C GLN A 7 -5.62 16.11 -1.46
N PHE A 8 -4.35 16.07 -1.11
CA PHE A 8 -3.89 15.81 0.24
C PHE A 8 -2.66 16.68 0.52
N ALA A 9 -2.82 17.64 1.41
CA ALA A 9 -1.83 18.69 1.69
C ALA A 9 -1.35 19.38 0.40
N ASP A 10 -0.08 19.26 0.08
CA ASP A 10 0.56 19.84 -1.12
C ASP A 10 0.53 18.89 -2.34
N ASP A 11 0.14 17.63 -2.15
CA ASP A 11 0.01 16.65 -3.23
C ASP A 11 -1.39 16.69 -3.85
N THR A 12 -1.45 16.99 -5.15
CA THR A 12 -2.70 17.08 -5.92
C THR A 12 -2.64 16.19 -7.16
N VAL A 13 -3.66 15.37 -7.36
CA VAL A 13 -3.83 14.53 -8.54
C VAL A 13 -5.11 14.93 -9.27
N PHE A 14 -4.99 15.31 -10.53
CA PHE A 14 -6.11 15.56 -11.43
C PHE A 14 -6.35 14.31 -12.26
N VAL A 15 -7.59 13.83 -12.26
CA VAL A 15 -8.03 12.72 -13.13
C VAL A 15 -9.12 13.28 -14.05
N CYS A 16 -8.85 13.28 -15.36
CA CYS A 16 -9.79 13.79 -16.35
C CYS A 16 -9.73 12.99 -17.64
N GLU A 17 -10.81 13.03 -18.39
CA GLU A 17 -10.83 12.58 -19.78
C GLU A 17 -10.10 13.61 -20.64
N SER A 18 -9.40 13.17 -21.65
CA SER A 18 -8.41 13.78 -22.55
C SER A 18 -8.45 15.28 -22.93
N ASN A 19 -8.81 16.20 -22.03
CA ASN A 19 -8.75 17.63 -22.35
C ASN A 19 -7.65 18.37 -21.56
N VAL A 20 -6.45 18.28 -22.09
CA VAL A 20 -5.20 18.82 -21.50
C VAL A 20 -5.21 20.35 -21.39
N GLN A 21 -5.88 21.05 -22.32
CA GLN A 21 -5.92 22.53 -22.32
C GLN A 21 -6.70 23.08 -21.12
N ASN A 22 -7.76 22.37 -20.72
CA ASN A 22 -8.57 22.78 -19.59
C ASN A 22 -7.81 22.63 -18.25
N ILE A 23 -6.94 21.62 -18.12
CA ILE A 23 -6.09 21.49 -16.92
C ILE A 23 -5.17 22.68 -16.78
N LYS A 24 -4.58 23.15 -17.89
CA LYS A 24 -3.69 24.32 -17.89
C LYS A 24 -4.43 25.58 -17.46
N ALA A 25 -5.66 25.77 -17.95
CA ALA A 25 -6.53 26.88 -17.56
C ALA A 25 -6.91 26.83 -16.08
N ILE A 26 -7.35 25.68 -15.58
CA ILE A 26 -7.69 25.46 -14.16
C ILE A 26 -6.49 25.79 -13.25
N LEU A 27 -5.31 25.26 -13.58
CA LEU A 27 -4.11 25.52 -12.78
C LEU A 27 -3.71 26.99 -12.81
N ARG A 28 -3.87 27.66 -13.96
CA ARG A 28 -3.61 29.09 -14.05
C ARG A 28 -4.59 29.92 -13.23
N CYS A 29 -5.87 29.59 -13.26
CA CYS A 29 -6.88 30.21 -12.40
C CYS A 29 -6.56 30.01 -10.91
N PHE A 30 -6.12 28.78 -10.55
CA PHE A 30 -5.71 28.48 -9.17
C PHE A 30 -4.50 29.34 -8.74
N GLU A 31 -3.48 29.46 -9.58
CA GLU A 31 -2.30 30.30 -9.29
C GLU A 31 -2.68 31.78 -9.09
N LEU A 32 -3.60 32.29 -9.95
CA LEU A 32 -4.06 33.67 -9.88
C LEU A 32 -4.93 33.94 -8.65
N SER A 33 -5.75 32.99 -8.25
CA SER A 33 -6.68 33.16 -7.13
C SER A 33 -6.03 32.92 -5.77
N SER A 34 -5.10 31.96 -5.69
CA SER A 34 -4.46 31.58 -4.42
C SER A 34 -3.15 32.29 -4.13
N GLY A 35 -2.52 32.91 -5.14
CA GLY A 35 -1.16 33.43 -5.03
C GLY A 35 -0.06 32.40 -4.92
N LEU A 36 -0.42 31.11 -4.91
CA LEU A 36 0.53 30.00 -4.84
C LEU A 36 1.05 29.67 -6.25
N ARG A 37 2.33 29.42 -6.36
CA ARG A 37 2.93 28.93 -7.62
C ARG A 37 3.05 27.43 -7.62
N VAL A 38 2.54 26.79 -8.65
CA VAL A 38 2.66 25.34 -8.81
C VAL A 38 4.06 24.99 -9.31
N ASN A 39 4.73 24.07 -8.62
CA ASN A 39 6.12 23.69 -8.95
C ASN A 39 6.19 22.88 -10.27
N PHE A 40 6.67 23.51 -11.33
CA PHE A 40 6.77 22.90 -12.68
C PHE A 40 7.68 21.65 -12.73
N HIS A 41 8.75 21.61 -11.93
CA HIS A 41 9.70 20.47 -11.94
C HIS A 41 9.14 19.18 -11.33
N LYS A 42 8.12 19.28 -10.49
CA LYS A 42 7.50 18.12 -9.84
C LYS A 42 6.27 17.58 -10.56
N ARG A 43 5.77 18.30 -11.55
CA ARG A 43 4.57 17.92 -12.29
C ARG A 43 4.85 16.77 -13.23
N LYS A 44 3.96 15.79 -13.24
CA LYS A 44 4.03 14.63 -14.13
C LYS A 44 2.68 14.36 -14.74
N ILE A 45 2.68 13.87 -15.97
CA ILE A 45 1.49 13.40 -16.65
C ILE A 45 1.64 11.94 -17.01
N GLY A 46 0.58 11.16 -16.79
CA GLY A 46 0.46 9.78 -17.23
C GLY A 46 -0.97 9.52 -17.65
N ALA A 47 -1.18 8.57 -18.54
CA ALA A 47 -2.51 8.18 -18.98
C ALA A 47 -2.66 6.65 -18.95
N ILE A 48 -3.89 6.19 -18.83
CA ILE A 48 -4.26 4.77 -18.86
C ILE A 48 -5.14 4.56 -20.10
N GLY A 49 -4.76 3.61 -20.96
CA GLY A 49 -5.53 3.32 -22.18
C GLY A 49 -5.37 4.33 -23.32
N VAL A 50 -4.38 5.21 -23.24
CA VAL A 50 -4.03 6.20 -24.28
C VAL A 50 -2.70 5.83 -24.89
N ASP A 51 -2.53 6.09 -26.19
CA ASP A 51 -1.29 5.79 -26.88
C ASP A 51 -0.12 6.61 -26.30
N SER A 52 1.04 5.98 -26.22
CA SER A 52 2.26 6.59 -25.70
C SER A 52 2.69 7.84 -26.48
N TYR A 53 2.35 7.93 -27.77
CA TYR A 53 2.60 9.11 -28.59
C TYR A 53 1.76 10.30 -28.13
N GLU A 54 0.47 10.11 -27.89
CA GLU A 54 -0.43 11.16 -27.39
C GLU A 54 -0.01 11.66 -26.00
N VAL A 55 0.41 10.75 -25.11
CA VAL A 55 0.88 11.14 -23.76
C VAL A 55 2.15 12.00 -23.85
N LYS A 56 3.05 11.69 -24.79
CA LYS A 56 4.24 12.53 -25.05
C LYS A 56 3.86 13.90 -25.57
N MET A 57 2.96 13.98 -26.53
CA MET A 57 2.46 15.23 -27.09
C MET A 57 1.83 16.11 -25.96
N TYR A 58 1.02 15.52 -25.09
CA TYR A 58 0.46 16.23 -23.93
C TYR A 58 1.54 16.68 -22.93
N SER A 59 2.55 15.86 -22.73
CA SER A 59 3.70 16.21 -21.87
C SER A 59 4.45 17.45 -22.40
N GLU A 60 4.65 17.55 -23.71
CA GLU A 60 5.29 18.68 -24.36
C GLU A 60 4.43 19.95 -24.30
N ILE A 61 3.13 19.85 -24.57
CA ILE A 61 2.18 20.99 -24.51
C ILE A 61 2.11 21.58 -23.09
N LEU A 62 2.12 20.72 -22.07
CA LEU A 62 2.00 21.13 -20.67
C LEU A 62 3.36 21.48 -20.04
N HIS A 63 4.46 21.10 -20.65
CA HIS A 63 5.81 21.11 -20.06
C HIS A 63 5.88 20.29 -18.76
N TYR A 64 5.26 19.10 -18.74
CA TYR A 64 5.25 18.17 -17.62
C TYR A 64 6.14 16.96 -17.91
N GLY A 65 6.77 16.43 -16.85
CA GLY A 65 7.49 15.16 -16.98
C GLY A 65 6.52 14.00 -17.24
N LEU A 66 6.98 12.96 -17.94
CA LEU A 66 6.23 11.72 -18.06
C LEU A 66 6.20 10.97 -16.73
N MET A 67 5.07 10.35 -16.46
CA MET A 67 4.85 9.53 -15.26
C MET A 67 4.64 8.09 -15.69
N ASP A 68 5.49 7.20 -15.18
CA ASP A 68 5.31 5.77 -15.39
C ASP A 68 4.20 5.22 -14.49
N ILE A 69 3.40 4.32 -15.04
CA ILE A 69 2.39 3.57 -14.29
C ILE A 69 2.95 2.17 -14.01
N PRO A 70 2.97 1.71 -12.76
CA PRO A 70 2.39 2.29 -11.54
C PRO A 70 3.25 3.41 -10.91
N PHE A 71 2.58 4.45 -10.44
CA PHE A 71 3.20 5.52 -9.65
C PHE A 71 2.83 5.44 -8.17
N THR A 72 3.59 6.13 -7.34
CA THR A 72 3.33 6.16 -5.89
C THR A 72 2.60 7.43 -5.50
N TYR A 73 1.42 7.30 -4.89
CA TYR A 73 0.66 8.39 -4.29
C TYR A 73 0.39 8.08 -2.82
N LEU A 74 0.75 8.99 -1.93
CA LEU A 74 0.67 8.80 -0.46
C LEU A 74 1.28 7.48 0.04
N GLY A 75 2.33 7.01 -0.63
CA GLY A 75 2.99 5.76 -0.27
C GLY A 75 2.33 4.48 -0.81
N LEU A 76 1.21 4.61 -1.55
CA LEU A 76 0.54 3.50 -2.22
C LEU A 76 0.85 3.51 -3.72
N PRO A 77 1.11 2.35 -4.34
CA PRO A 77 1.27 2.24 -5.78
C PRO A 77 -0.10 2.27 -6.46
N ILE A 78 -0.32 3.28 -7.29
CA ILE A 78 -1.54 3.46 -8.08
C ILE A 78 -1.32 2.92 -9.50
N GLY A 79 -2.34 2.24 -10.06
CA GLY A 79 -2.29 1.66 -11.41
C GLY A 79 -1.53 0.33 -11.52
N GLY A 80 -1.06 -0.22 -10.42
CA GLY A 80 -0.35 -1.50 -10.37
C GLY A 80 -1.27 -2.70 -10.10
N ASN A 81 -0.94 -3.86 -10.67
CA ASN A 81 -1.63 -5.11 -10.35
C ASN A 81 -1.26 -5.57 -8.93
N GLN A 82 -2.23 -5.51 -8.02
CA GLN A 82 -2.09 -5.82 -6.60
C GLN A 82 -1.68 -7.28 -6.33
N SER A 83 -2.04 -8.21 -7.23
CA SER A 83 -1.69 -9.62 -7.14
C SER A 83 -0.21 -9.90 -7.48
N ARG A 84 0.48 -8.92 -8.08
CA ARG A 84 1.90 -9.10 -8.43
C ARG A 84 2.80 -8.90 -7.21
N ARG A 85 3.64 -9.89 -6.95
CA ARG A 85 4.64 -9.83 -5.86
C ARG A 85 5.60 -8.65 -5.97
N SER A 86 5.84 -8.14 -7.18
CA SER A 86 6.69 -6.97 -7.42
C SER A 86 6.23 -5.72 -6.66
N LEU A 87 4.91 -5.51 -6.56
CA LEU A 87 4.31 -4.39 -5.83
C LEU A 87 4.64 -4.43 -4.33
N TRP A 88 4.80 -5.63 -3.76
CA TRP A 88 5.07 -5.85 -2.34
C TRP A 88 6.55 -5.83 -1.97
N LYS A 89 7.45 -5.85 -2.98
CA LYS A 89 8.91 -5.81 -2.75
C LYS A 89 9.36 -4.68 -1.83
N PRO A 90 8.87 -3.43 -1.97
CA PRO A 90 9.28 -2.33 -1.07
C PRO A 90 8.92 -2.59 0.38
N VAL A 91 7.71 -3.14 0.64
CA VAL A 91 7.25 -3.47 2.00
C VAL A 91 8.09 -4.57 2.62
N ILE A 92 8.30 -5.67 1.87
CA ILE A 92 9.14 -6.79 2.31
C ILE A 92 10.57 -6.34 2.59
N SER A 93 11.13 -5.48 1.71
CA SER A 93 12.46 -4.92 1.87
C SER A 93 12.58 -4.05 3.12
N LYS A 94 11.58 -3.21 3.41
CA LYS A 94 11.54 -2.39 4.64
C LYS A 94 11.50 -3.27 5.90
N ILE A 95 10.66 -4.32 5.91
CA ILE A 95 10.59 -5.29 7.02
C ILE A 95 11.95 -5.97 7.21
N ARG A 96 12.53 -6.49 6.12
CA ARG A 96 13.84 -7.15 6.15
C ARG A 96 14.93 -6.23 6.68
N LYS A 97 15.02 -4.98 6.18
CA LYS A 97 15.99 -3.98 6.63
C LYS A 97 15.81 -3.66 8.11
N LYS A 98 14.59 -3.46 8.59
CA LYS A 98 14.33 -3.19 10.01
C LYS A 98 14.75 -4.36 10.90
N LEU A 99 14.37 -5.58 10.57
CA LEU A 99 14.76 -6.75 11.33
C LEU A 99 16.27 -7.04 11.28
N SER A 100 16.95 -6.72 10.16
CA SER A 100 18.39 -6.94 10.03
C SER A 100 19.24 -6.03 10.93
N VAL A 101 18.79 -4.82 11.22
CA VAL A 101 19.48 -3.89 12.16
C VAL A 101 19.63 -4.50 13.55
N TRP A 102 18.70 -5.35 13.94
CA TRP A 102 18.68 -6.02 15.25
C TRP A 102 19.28 -7.43 15.21
N LYS A 103 19.67 -7.90 14.02
CA LYS A 103 20.35 -9.18 13.84
C LYS A 103 21.75 -9.09 14.45
N GLY A 104 22.10 -10.03 15.32
CA GLY A 104 23.40 -10.06 15.98
C GLY A 104 23.47 -9.28 17.30
N ARG A 105 22.44 -8.53 17.68
CA ARG A 105 22.33 -7.98 19.02
C ARG A 105 21.90 -9.06 20.01
N ASN A 106 22.45 -9.04 21.23
CA ASN A 106 22.06 -9.94 22.31
C ASN A 106 20.67 -9.57 22.85
N LEU A 107 19.63 -9.85 22.04
CA LEU A 107 18.25 -9.64 22.43
C LEU A 107 17.72 -10.88 23.13
N SER A 108 17.03 -10.66 24.26
CA SER A 108 16.22 -11.69 24.89
C SER A 108 15.14 -12.19 23.95
N PHE A 109 14.61 -13.38 24.19
CA PHE A 109 13.51 -13.93 23.41
C PHE A 109 12.28 -13.00 23.40
N ALA A 110 11.91 -12.46 24.56
CA ALA A 110 10.81 -11.49 24.71
C ALA A 110 11.07 -10.21 23.88
N GLY A 111 12.31 -9.70 23.86
CA GLY A 111 12.69 -8.57 23.04
C GLY A 111 12.52 -8.84 21.54
N ARG A 112 12.83 -10.05 21.06
CA ARG A 112 12.60 -10.45 19.67
C ARG A 112 11.12 -10.53 19.33
N VAL A 113 10.30 -11.11 20.22
CA VAL A 113 8.84 -11.14 20.07
C VAL A 113 8.27 -9.73 19.95
N PHE A 114 8.69 -8.82 20.83
CA PHE A 114 8.25 -7.43 20.81
C PHE A 114 8.59 -6.74 19.49
N LEU A 115 9.84 -6.88 19.02
CA LEU A 115 10.27 -6.28 17.75
C LEU A 115 9.54 -6.85 16.54
N ILE A 116 9.28 -8.17 16.51
CA ILE A 116 8.47 -8.78 15.44
C ILE A 116 7.09 -8.13 15.43
N LYS A 117 6.40 -8.08 16.58
CA LYS A 117 5.07 -7.46 16.68
C LYS A 117 5.09 -6.03 16.19
N PHE A 118 6.04 -5.22 16.66
CA PHE A 118 6.14 -3.83 16.26
C PHE A 118 6.40 -3.69 14.75
N VAL A 119 7.40 -4.36 14.21
CA VAL A 119 7.80 -4.23 12.79
C VAL A 119 6.72 -4.75 11.85
N THR A 120 6.12 -5.90 12.16
CA THR A 120 5.14 -6.53 11.26
C THR A 120 3.72 -5.99 11.40
N ASN A 121 3.41 -5.30 12.48
CA ASN A 121 2.13 -4.60 12.62
C ASN A 121 2.17 -3.20 11.98
N VAL A 122 3.30 -2.47 12.09
CA VAL A 122 3.36 -1.07 11.67
C VAL A 122 3.74 -0.93 10.19
N ILE A 123 4.79 -1.61 9.74
CA ILE A 123 5.32 -1.40 8.37
C ILE A 123 4.33 -1.79 7.27
N PRO A 124 3.68 -2.97 7.31
CA PRO A 124 2.77 -3.37 6.25
C PRO A 124 1.34 -2.86 6.46
N LEU A 125 1.03 -2.25 7.61
CA LEU A 125 -0.34 -1.87 7.99
C LEU A 125 -1.07 -1.10 6.87
N PHE A 126 -0.41 -0.09 6.33
CA PHE A 126 -1.01 0.77 5.30
C PHE A 126 -1.32 -0.02 4.03
N PHE A 127 -0.37 -0.83 3.56
CA PHE A 127 -0.59 -1.70 2.39
C PHE A 127 -1.67 -2.76 2.65
N LEU A 128 -1.63 -3.42 3.81
CA LEU A 128 -2.59 -4.45 4.18
C LEU A 128 -4.00 -3.89 4.38
N SER A 129 -4.13 -2.60 4.66
CA SER A 129 -5.45 -1.95 4.82
C SER A 129 -6.16 -1.70 3.49
N PHE A 130 -5.42 -1.63 2.37
CA PHE A 130 -5.99 -1.33 1.05
C PHE A 130 -5.90 -2.50 0.07
N PHE A 131 -4.89 -3.37 0.22
CA PHE A 131 -4.60 -4.41 -0.75
C PHE A 131 -4.67 -5.81 -0.13
N LYS A 132 -5.29 -6.73 -0.85
CA LYS A 132 -5.26 -8.15 -0.51
C LYS A 132 -3.85 -8.70 -0.79
N ALA A 133 -3.16 -9.14 0.26
CA ALA A 133 -1.81 -9.65 0.14
C ALA A 133 -1.81 -11.04 -0.51
N PRO A 134 -1.00 -11.25 -1.57
CA PRO A 134 -0.83 -12.58 -2.14
C PRO A 134 -0.27 -13.58 -1.11
N VAL A 135 -0.70 -14.82 -1.16
CA VAL A 135 -0.26 -15.89 -0.24
C VAL A 135 1.28 -16.01 -0.20
N GLY A 136 1.95 -15.82 -1.34
CA GLY A 136 3.41 -15.83 -1.41
C GLY A 136 4.07 -14.71 -0.61
N VAL A 137 3.44 -13.53 -0.55
CA VAL A 137 3.90 -12.38 0.26
C VAL A 137 3.72 -12.69 1.75
N CYS A 138 2.56 -13.19 2.15
CA CYS A 138 2.30 -13.59 3.53
C CYS A 138 3.31 -14.64 4.01
N LYS A 139 3.57 -15.66 3.19
CA LYS A 139 4.59 -16.69 3.48
C LYS A 139 6.00 -16.11 3.60
N GLU A 140 6.37 -15.13 2.77
CA GLU A 140 7.68 -14.49 2.83
C GLU A 140 7.85 -13.65 4.12
N ILE A 141 6.84 -12.88 4.50
CA ILE A 141 6.87 -12.12 5.76
C ILE A 141 6.95 -13.08 6.95
N THR A 142 6.14 -14.13 6.97
CA THR A 142 6.19 -15.18 7.99
C THR A 142 7.58 -15.84 8.08
N LYS A 143 8.22 -16.08 6.94
CA LYS A 143 9.60 -16.61 6.91
C LYS A 143 10.60 -15.63 7.54
N LEU A 144 10.44 -14.33 7.34
CA LEU A 144 11.27 -13.31 7.98
C LEU A 144 11.05 -13.27 9.50
N GLN A 145 9.78 -13.37 9.95
CA GLN A 145 9.44 -13.46 11.37
C GLN A 145 10.10 -14.67 12.04
N ARG A 146 9.95 -15.86 11.43
CA ARG A 146 10.57 -17.10 11.93
C ARG A 146 12.09 -16.97 12.03
N LYS A 147 12.72 -16.48 10.96
CA LYS A 147 14.16 -16.32 10.90
C LYS A 147 14.68 -15.37 11.98
N PHE A 148 13.95 -14.32 12.30
CA PHE A 148 14.34 -13.36 13.32
C PHE A 148 14.10 -13.90 14.74
N LEU A 149 12.94 -14.54 14.99
CA LEU A 149 12.56 -15.07 16.30
C LEU A 149 13.58 -16.11 16.80
N TRP A 150 13.92 -17.07 15.93
CA TRP A 150 14.80 -18.17 16.30
C TRP A 150 16.28 -17.83 16.15
N GLY A 151 16.61 -16.59 15.74
CA GLY A 151 17.97 -16.11 15.68
C GLY A 151 18.87 -16.94 14.79
N TRP A 152 18.43 -17.28 13.58
CA TRP A 152 19.26 -18.01 12.60
C TRP A 152 20.51 -17.18 12.24
N GLY A 153 21.53 -17.31 13.10
CA GLY A 153 22.89 -16.95 12.78
C GLY A 153 23.55 -18.01 11.91
N ALA A 154 24.74 -17.74 11.40
CA ALA A 154 25.51 -18.65 10.56
C ALA A 154 25.86 -19.99 11.23
N GLU A 155 25.70 -20.11 12.54
CA GLU A 155 26.05 -21.28 13.34
C GLU A 155 24.80 -22.03 13.78
N GLY A 156 24.44 -23.06 13.00
CA GLY A 156 23.58 -24.17 13.42
C GLY A 156 22.06 -23.90 13.46
N ARG A 157 21.29 -24.98 13.22
CA ARG A 157 19.85 -25.03 13.44
C ARG A 157 19.58 -24.96 14.95
N LYS A 158 19.10 -23.81 15.43
CA LYS A 158 18.56 -23.75 16.80
C LYS A 158 17.29 -24.56 16.88
N ILE A 159 17.14 -25.30 17.98
CA ILE A 159 15.96 -26.12 18.26
C ILE A 159 14.73 -25.22 18.27
N VAL A 160 13.74 -25.55 17.45
CA VAL A 160 12.44 -24.87 17.40
C VAL A 160 11.55 -25.54 18.46
N TRP A 161 11.36 -24.84 19.59
CA TRP A 161 10.66 -25.39 20.76
C TRP A 161 9.14 -25.54 20.56
N THR A 162 8.58 -24.86 19.54
CA THR A 162 7.13 -24.81 19.34
C THR A 162 6.79 -24.70 17.87
N SER A 163 5.68 -25.31 17.45
CA SER A 163 5.21 -25.15 16.07
C SER A 163 4.84 -23.69 15.80
N TRP A 164 5.02 -23.24 14.56
CA TRP A 164 4.73 -21.84 14.22
C TRP A 164 3.23 -21.54 14.33
N GLU A 165 2.39 -22.53 14.16
CA GLU A 165 0.93 -22.41 14.29
C GLU A 165 0.50 -22.09 15.73
N ASN A 166 1.20 -22.63 16.71
CA ASN A 166 0.94 -22.30 18.11
C ASN A 166 1.32 -20.84 18.46
N ILE A 167 2.31 -20.25 17.79
CA ILE A 167 2.76 -18.87 18.05
C ILE A 167 1.70 -17.80 17.73
N PHE A 168 0.68 -18.14 16.94
CA PHE A 168 -0.40 -17.22 16.56
C PHE A 168 -1.59 -17.19 17.52
N LYS A 169 -1.67 -18.11 18.48
CA LYS A 169 -2.79 -18.15 19.40
C LYS A 169 -2.78 -16.92 20.34
N ALA A 170 -3.88 -16.66 20.99
CA ALA A 170 -4.04 -15.53 21.89
C ALA A 170 -3.13 -15.66 23.12
N LYS A 171 -2.77 -14.52 23.73
CA LYS A 171 -1.96 -14.53 24.96
C LYS A 171 -2.63 -15.27 26.11
N GLU A 172 -3.95 -15.22 26.15
CA GLU A 172 -4.78 -15.91 27.14
C GLU A 172 -4.67 -17.43 27.02
N GLU A 173 -4.27 -17.94 25.84
CA GLU A 173 -4.03 -19.37 25.57
C GLU A 173 -2.54 -19.76 25.74
N GLY A 174 -1.73 -18.88 26.36
CA GLY A 174 -0.33 -19.16 26.66
C GLY A 174 0.66 -18.86 25.55
N ASP A 175 0.23 -18.20 24.46
CA ASP A 175 1.06 -17.96 23.28
C ASP A 175 1.66 -16.57 23.17
N LEU A 176 2.52 -16.39 22.16
CA LEU A 176 3.30 -15.16 21.98
C LEU A 176 2.47 -14.00 21.43
N GLY A 177 1.25 -14.25 20.91
CA GLY A 177 0.36 -13.24 20.32
C GLY A 177 0.99 -12.52 19.13
N ILE A 178 1.78 -13.21 18.32
CA ILE A 178 2.25 -12.74 17.01
C ILE A 178 1.10 -12.93 16.03
N ARG A 179 0.73 -11.88 15.30
CA ARG A 179 -0.39 -11.95 14.36
C ARG A 179 -0.02 -12.67 13.08
N SER A 180 -0.91 -13.57 12.62
CA SER A 180 -0.85 -14.08 11.26
C SER A 180 -1.10 -12.93 10.28
N ILE A 181 -0.19 -12.73 9.32
CA ILE A 181 -0.30 -11.65 8.32
C ILE A 181 -1.53 -11.82 7.45
N ASP A 182 -1.90 -13.06 7.10
CA ASP A 182 -3.09 -13.35 6.30
C ASP A 182 -4.37 -12.98 7.04
N LEU A 183 -4.53 -13.44 8.29
CA LEU A 183 -5.70 -13.09 9.11
C LEU A 183 -5.76 -11.60 9.42
N PHE A 184 -4.62 -10.97 9.67
CA PHE A 184 -4.56 -9.54 9.91
C PHE A 184 -4.97 -8.73 8.68
N ASN A 185 -4.52 -9.14 7.47
CA ASN A 185 -4.94 -8.51 6.23
C ASN A 185 -6.45 -8.65 5.99
N LYS A 186 -7.00 -9.87 6.19
CA LYS A 186 -8.46 -10.10 6.09
C LYS A 186 -9.23 -9.18 7.02
N ALA A 187 -8.86 -9.12 8.30
CA ALA A 187 -9.53 -8.27 9.29
C ALA A 187 -9.47 -6.77 8.92
N LEU A 188 -8.34 -6.30 8.36
CA LEU A 188 -8.20 -4.91 7.91
C LEU A 188 -9.09 -4.61 6.69
N LEU A 189 -9.23 -5.56 5.77
CA LEU A 189 -10.11 -5.41 4.60
C LEU A 189 -11.60 -5.51 5.00
N GLU A 190 -11.95 -6.43 5.90
CA GLU A 190 -13.32 -6.58 6.43
C GLU A 190 -13.80 -5.31 7.17
N LYS A 191 -12.88 -4.55 7.75
CA LYS A 191 -13.20 -3.25 8.34
C LYS A 191 -13.86 -2.29 7.34
N TRP A 192 -13.48 -2.33 6.07
CA TRP A 192 -14.10 -1.50 5.04
C TRP A 192 -15.55 -1.93 4.78
N LEU A 193 -15.81 -3.23 4.73
CA LEU A 193 -17.18 -3.77 4.59
C LEU A 193 -18.06 -3.36 5.76
N TRP A 194 -17.54 -3.48 6.98
CA TRP A 194 -18.22 -3.00 8.17
C TRP A 194 -18.56 -1.51 8.08
N ARG A 195 -17.62 -0.69 7.65
CA ARG A 195 -17.85 0.75 7.46
C ARG A 195 -18.89 1.02 6.38
N MET A 196 -18.88 0.27 5.27
CA MET A 196 -19.90 0.39 4.22
C MET A 196 -21.31 0.09 4.74
N GLY A 197 -21.47 -0.92 5.60
CA GLY A 197 -22.76 -1.25 6.22
C GLY A 197 -23.22 -0.27 7.30
N SER A 198 -22.26 0.32 8.04
CA SER A 198 -22.55 1.20 9.19
C SER A 198 -22.69 2.68 8.81
N SER A 199 -22.07 3.15 7.74
CA SER A 199 -22.13 4.55 7.30
C SER A 199 -23.29 4.77 6.35
N LYS A 200 -24.22 5.67 6.71
CA LYS A 200 -25.39 5.97 5.90
C LYS A 200 -25.05 6.76 4.63
N ASN A 201 -24.06 7.67 4.63
CA ASN A 201 -23.64 8.47 3.46
C ASN A 201 -22.16 8.80 3.51
N GLY A 202 -21.48 8.82 2.35
CA GLY A 202 -20.10 9.28 2.22
C GLY A 202 -19.55 9.09 0.80
N LEU A 203 -18.91 10.11 0.25
CA LEU A 203 -18.27 10.15 -1.07
C LEU A 203 -17.40 8.90 -1.36
N TRP A 204 -16.71 8.40 -0.36
CA TRP A 204 -15.87 7.19 -0.48
C TRP A 204 -16.69 5.92 -0.75
N LYS A 205 -17.95 5.88 -0.29
CA LYS A 205 -18.87 4.76 -0.52
C LYS A 205 -19.31 4.74 -1.99
N ASP A 206 -19.72 5.89 -2.52
CA ASP A 206 -20.13 6.04 -3.91
C ASP A 206 -18.99 5.68 -4.88
N VAL A 207 -17.74 6.05 -4.53
CA VAL A 207 -16.55 5.69 -5.31
C VAL A 207 -16.29 4.18 -5.28
N LEU A 208 -16.46 3.52 -4.13
CA LEU A 208 -16.28 2.07 -4.04
C LEU A 208 -17.39 1.31 -4.75
N GLU A 209 -18.64 1.76 -4.64
CA GLU A 209 -19.79 1.17 -5.34
C GLU A 209 -19.63 1.32 -6.86
N SER A 210 -19.25 2.49 -7.35
CA SER A 210 -19.00 2.71 -8.79
C SER A 210 -17.82 1.89 -9.32
N SER A 211 -16.81 1.62 -8.50
CA SER A 211 -15.66 0.79 -8.91
C SER A 211 -15.99 -0.71 -8.96
N THR A 212 -17.03 -1.17 -8.26
CA THR A 212 -17.50 -2.56 -8.37
C THR A 212 -18.34 -2.79 -9.63
N ASP A 213 -18.99 -1.78 -10.17
CA ASP A 213 -19.76 -1.87 -11.43
C ASP A 213 -18.86 -1.89 -12.69
N PHE A 214 -17.67 -1.27 -12.64
CA PHE A 214 -16.76 -1.19 -13.80
C PHE A 214 -15.97 -2.48 -14.08
N GLY A 215 -16.04 -3.48 -13.24
CA GLY A 215 -15.18 -4.66 -13.34
C GLY A 215 -15.84 -6.01 -13.34
N GLY A 216 -17.16 -6.19 -13.50
CA GLY A 216 -17.77 -7.53 -13.70
C GLY A 216 -17.24 -8.68 -12.82
N ARG A 217 -16.41 -8.40 -11.84
CA ARG A 217 -15.87 -9.32 -10.87
C ARG A 217 -16.41 -8.95 -9.50
N GLN A 218 -17.53 -9.55 -9.17
CA GLN A 218 -17.93 -9.67 -7.77
C GLN A 218 -16.68 -9.99 -6.94
N ILE A 219 -16.38 -9.15 -5.97
CA ILE A 219 -15.47 -9.51 -4.89
C ILE A 219 -16.22 -10.60 -4.14
N HIS A 220 -16.06 -11.86 -4.57
CA HIS A 220 -16.46 -13.00 -3.77
C HIS A 220 -15.55 -13.03 -2.56
N LEU A 221 -16.05 -12.46 -1.49
CA LEU A 221 -15.56 -12.64 -0.15
C LEU A 221 -16.08 -13.97 0.35
N HIS A 222 -15.29 -15.00 0.17
CA HIS A 222 -15.38 -16.25 0.92
C HIS A 222 -14.31 -16.26 2.00
#